data_9f6768165adbe5313c7ae5e004d76d68
#
_entry.id   9f6768165adbe5313c7ae5e004d76d68
#
_cell.length_a   1.000
_cell.length_b   1.000
_cell.length_c   1.000
_cell.angle_alpha   90.00
_cell.angle_beta   90.00
_cell.angle_gamma   90.00
#
_symmetry.space_group_name_H-M   'P 1'
#
loop_
_entity.id
_entity.type
_entity.pdbx_description
1 polymer ?
#
loop_
_entity_poly.entity_id
_entity_poly.type
_entity_poly.pdbx_seq_one_letter_code
_entity_poly.pdbx_strand_id
1 'polypeptide(L)'
;MLIEFVTQPQFNFLTAFAEALKVPVLNNELQIPSSLGEGFVRRIDLNDDFRLLIHRYRLNQELILKRVGSTEPASFISVIFYNNEEPVSLITDDQEQHHFSRYNDMAIQIASNNIDSLITFPAHTEIYFTVIGLSATRLKGLLELNRPDHLIDTIVNPKESFLFYESMGTETQMTLKQLSEPQSEKGLAGFYYRLKAETLLYDVFNQLHNRQSTGHSPVNKADAEKLAMIRKAILSDLSQPPSLPDLAKLG
;
A
#
# COMPACT_ATOMS: atom_id res chain seq x y z
N MET A 1 15.94 1.80 13.10
CA MET A 1 16.64 1.11 11.99
C MET A 1 16.21 1.77 10.69
N LEU A 2 17.15 2.14 9.80
CA LEU A 2 16.84 2.72 8.48
C LEU A 2 17.18 1.70 7.40
N ILE A 3 16.25 1.50 6.46
CA ILE A 3 16.45 0.70 5.25
C ILE A 3 16.12 1.58 4.06
N GLU A 4 17.12 1.85 3.22
CA GLU A 4 16.97 2.62 1.99
C GLU A 4 16.98 1.68 0.79
N PHE A 5 16.06 1.89 -0.17
CA PHE A 5 15.97 1.06 -1.36
C PHE A 5 15.39 1.82 -2.55
N VAL A 6 15.74 1.36 -3.75
CA VAL A 6 15.19 1.85 -5.03
C VAL A 6 14.22 0.82 -5.58
N THR A 7 13.01 1.21 -5.93
CA THR A 7 12.03 0.32 -6.54
C THR A 7 12.34 0.11 -8.02
N GLN A 8 12.89 -1.04 -8.35
CA GLN A 8 13.18 -1.48 -9.72
C GLN A 8 12.56 -2.86 -9.97
N PRO A 9 12.32 -3.26 -11.23
CA PRO A 9 11.77 -4.59 -11.54
C PRO A 9 12.57 -5.75 -10.94
N GLN A 10 13.90 -5.63 -10.90
CA GLN A 10 14.81 -6.65 -10.36
C GLN A 10 15.04 -6.54 -8.85
N PHE A 11 14.60 -5.45 -8.21
CA PHE A 11 14.82 -5.24 -6.80
C PHE A 11 14.10 -6.30 -5.95
N ASN A 12 14.82 -6.88 -5.01
CA ASN A 12 14.29 -7.84 -4.05
C ASN A 12 14.32 -7.26 -2.63
N PHE A 13 13.20 -6.69 -2.19
CA PHE A 13 13.07 -6.14 -0.85
C PHE A 13 13.40 -7.16 0.24
N LEU A 14 12.97 -8.42 0.07
CA LEU A 14 13.22 -9.48 1.06
C LEU A 14 14.72 -9.70 1.28
N THR A 15 15.53 -9.70 0.20
CA THR A 15 16.98 -9.83 0.29
C THR A 15 17.61 -8.61 0.99
N ALA A 16 17.25 -7.40 0.59
CA ALA A 16 17.77 -6.18 1.21
C ALA A 16 17.40 -6.09 2.70
N PHE A 17 16.19 -6.50 3.06
CA PHE A 17 15.75 -6.55 4.46
C PHE A 17 16.50 -7.60 5.27
N ALA A 18 16.72 -8.77 4.68
CA ALA A 18 17.51 -9.85 5.29
C ALA A 18 18.96 -9.43 5.56
N GLU A 19 19.59 -8.75 4.62
CA GLU A 19 20.95 -8.20 4.76
C GLU A 19 21.02 -7.15 5.89
N ALA A 20 20.05 -6.24 5.95
CA ALA A 20 19.98 -5.22 7.00
C ALA A 20 19.82 -5.84 8.40
N LEU A 21 19.05 -6.91 8.53
CA LEU A 21 18.83 -7.64 9.78
C LEU A 21 19.92 -8.68 10.06
N LYS A 22 20.77 -9.02 9.07
CA LYS A 22 21.76 -10.11 9.11
C LYS A 22 21.15 -11.48 9.42
N VAL A 23 20.03 -11.78 8.76
CA VAL A 23 19.29 -13.04 8.92
C VAL A 23 19.15 -13.77 7.58
N PRO A 24 19.07 -15.10 7.57
CA PRO A 24 18.89 -15.85 6.32
C PRO A 24 17.46 -15.74 5.79
N VAL A 25 17.34 -15.84 4.45
CA VAL A 25 16.06 -16.06 3.78
C VAL A 25 15.93 -17.55 3.47
N LEU A 26 14.86 -18.18 3.88
CA LEU A 26 14.56 -19.59 3.62
C LEU A 26 13.22 -19.70 2.89
N ASN A 27 13.20 -20.36 1.74
CA ASN A 27 11.98 -20.56 0.93
C ASN A 27 11.20 -19.26 0.64
N ASN A 28 11.90 -18.19 0.26
CA ASN A 28 11.33 -16.86 0.03
C ASN A 28 10.62 -16.27 1.26
N GLU A 29 11.02 -16.67 2.45
CA GLU A 29 10.54 -16.14 3.72
C GLU A 29 11.70 -15.79 4.63
N LEU A 30 11.57 -14.66 5.33
CA LEU A 30 12.45 -14.20 6.38
C LEU A 30 11.66 -14.23 7.69
N GLN A 31 12.17 -14.96 8.69
CA GLN A 31 11.64 -14.92 10.05
C GLN A 31 12.39 -13.85 10.85
N ILE A 32 11.68 -13.01 11.58
CA ILE A 32 12.31 -12.03 12.47
C ILE A 32 12.88 -12.75 13.69
N PRO A 33 14.19 -12.61 13.98
CA PRO A 33 14.79 -13.21 15.16
C PRO A 33 14.20 -12.67 16.45
N SER A 34 14.04 -13.51 17.46
CA SER A 34 13.49 -13.11 18.77
C SER A 34 14.28 -11.99 19.47
N SER A 35 15.56 -11.83 19.16
CA SER A 35 16.37 -10.69 19.64
C SER A 35 15.99 -9.34 19.03
N LEU A 36 15.38 -9.33 17.85
CA LEU A 36 14.97 -8.12 17.10
C LEU A 36 13.47 -7.89 17.16
N GLY A 37 12.67 -8.96 17.42
CA GLY A 37 11.22 -8.88 17.42
C GLY A 37 10.57 -10.24 17.17
N GLU A 38 9.48 -10.24 16.44
CA GLU A 38 8.73 -11.45 16.06
C GLU A 38 8.04 -11.25 14.69
N GLY A 39 7.68 -12.36 14.04
CA GLY A 39 6.93 -12.34 12.78
C GLY A 39 7.78 -12.63 11.55
N PHE A 40 7.29 -12.26 10.37
CA PHE A 40 7.90 -12.66 9.11
C PHE A 40 7.69 -11.64 7.99
N VAL A 41 8.55 -11.75 6.97
CA VAL A 41 8.33 -11.19 5.63
C VAL A 41 8.36 -12.33 4.63
N ARG A 42 7.33 -12.44 3.79
CA ARG A 42 7.22 -13.50 2.77
C ARG A 42 7.08 -12.89 1.40
N ARG A 43 7.85 -13.41 0.44
CA ARG A 43 7.76 -13.07 -0.97
C ARG A 43 7.18 -14.25 -1.74
N ILE A 44 6.23 -13.96 -2.62
CA ILE A 44 5.65 -14.90 -3.57
C ILE A 44 5.81 -14.32 -4.98
N ASP A 45 6.59 -14.99 -5.82
CA ASP A 45 6.70 -14.65 -7.23
C ASP A 45 5.58 -15.35 -7.99
N LEU A 46 4.64 -14.55 -8.51
CA LEU A 46 3.48 -15.05 -9.26
C LEU A 46 3.80 -15.20 -10.73
N ASN A 47 4.65 -14.31 -11.25
CA ASN A 47 5.29 -14.32 -12.56
C ASN A 47 6.57 -13.47 -12.49
N ASP A 48 7.31 -13.37 -13.59
CA ASP A 48 8.55 -12.57 -13.67
C ASP A 48 8.33 -11.09 -13.34
N ASP A 49 7.17 -10.55 -13.71
CA ASP A 49 6.77 -9.16 -13.52
C ASP A 49 5.55 -8.97 -12.60
N PHE A 50 5.22 -10.00 -11.80
CA PHE A 50 4.10 -9.96 -10.86
C PHE A 50 4.47 -10.67 -9.57
N ARG A 51 4.51 -9.93 -8.46
CA ARG A 51 4.95 -10.43 -7.16
C ARG A 51 4.09 -9.91 -6.02
N LEU A 52 4.06 -10.69 -4.94
CA LEU A 52 3.37 -10.38 -3.71
C LEU A 52 4.38 -10.42 -2.56
N LEU A 53 4.39 -9.38 -1.70
CA LEU A 53 5.12 -9.39 -0.44
C LEU A 53 4.13 -9.22 0.70
N ILE A 54 4.26 -10.09 1.71
CA ILE A 54 3.44 -10.05 2.92
C ILE A 54 4.38 -9.70 4.07
N HIS A 55 4.10 -8.58 4.72
CA HIS A 55 4.80 -8.09 5.89
C HIS A 55 3.89 -8.26 7.10
N ARG A 56 4.32 -9.07 8.06
CA ARG A 56 3.62 -9.22 9.33
C ARG A 56 4.64 -9.47 10.42
N TYR A 57 5.04 -8.43 11.10
CA TYR A 57 6.05 -8.50 12.14
C TYR A 57 5.91 -7.36 13.15
N ARG A 58 6.59 -7.52 14.29
CA ARG A 58 6.79 -6.49 15.32
C ARG A 58 8.27 -6.42 15.62
N LEU A 59 8.82 -5.21 15.63
CA LEU A 59 10.23 -4.98 15.96
C LEU A 59 10.38 -4.32 17.32
N ASN A 60 11.47 -4.62 18.04
CA ASN A 60 11.81 -4.02 19.31
C ASN A 60 12.37 -2.59 19.18
N GLN A 61 12.57 -2.11 17.95
CA GLN A 61 13.06 -0.78 17.63
C GLN A 61 12.28 -0.17 16.46
N GLU A 62 12.31 1.15 16.36
CA GLU A 62 11.73 1.87 15.24
C GLU A 62 12.33 1.41 13.90
N LEU A 63 11.47 1.24 12.89
CA LEU A 63 11.85 0.95 11.50
C LEU A 63 11.48 2.14 10.61
N ILE A 64 12.45 2.62 9.85
CA ILE A 64 12.24 3.63 8.82
C ILE A 64 12.55 2.97 7.47
N LEU A 65 11.57 2.94 6.59
CA LEU A 65 11.71 2.48 5.21
C LEU A 65 11.79 3.74 4.31
N LYS A 66 12.95 3.98 3.71
CA LYS A 66 13.16 5.05 2.74
C LYS A 66 13.18 4.44 1.34
N ARG A 67 12.14 4.71 0.59
CA ARG A 67 12.06 4.38 -0.82
C ARG A 67 12.58 5.57 -1.63
N VAL A 68 13.54 5.32 -2.49
CA VAL A 68 14.05 6.29 -3.47
C VAL A 68 13.42 5.95 -4.82
N GLY A 69 12.82 6.93 -5.47
CA GLY A 69 12.19 6.78 -6.76
C GLY A 69 13.20 6.34 -7.83
N SER A 70 12.78 5.45 -8.71
CA SER A 70 13.59 5.04 -9.85
C SER A 70 13.71 6.18 -10.86
N THR A 71 14.86 6.34 -11.47
CA THR A 71 15.07 7.23 -12.63
C THR A 71 14.55 6.63 -13.95
N GLU A 72 14.16 5.34 -13.93
CA GLU A 72 13.55 4.68 -15.06
C GLU A 72 12.10 5.11 -15.28
N PRO A 73 11.54 4.97 -16.49
CA PRO A 73 10.14 5.28 -16.76
C PRO A 73 9.20 4.56 -15.78
N ALA A 74 8.05 5.16 -15.51
CA ALA A 74 7.01 4.64 -14.59
C ALA A 74 6.35 3.36 -15.15
N SER A 75 7.12 2.29 -15.30
CA SER A 75 6.68 1.01 -15.90
C SER A 75 6.27 -0.06 -14.87
N PHE A 76 6.57 0.18 -13.61
CA PHE A 76 6.29 -0.74 -12.51
C PHE A 76 5.39 -0.08 -11.46
N ILE A 77 4.38 -0.80 -11.04
CA ILE A 77 3.31 -0.32 -10.16
C ILE A 77 3.40 -1.07 -8.84
N SER A 78 3.25 -0.34 -7.74
CA SER A 78 3.10 -0.92 -6.40
C SER A 78 1.70 -0.61 -5.86
N VAL A 79 0.96 -1.63 -5.47
CA VAL A 79 -0.28 -1.51 -4.73
C VAL A 79 -0.01 -2.00 -3.31
N ILE A 80 -0.11 -1.10 -2.34
CA ILE A 80 0.21 -1.36 -0.93
C ILE A 80 -1.07 -1.31 -0.11
N PHE A 81 -1.34 -2.37 0.63
CA PHE A 81 -2.49 -2.51 1.52
C PHE A 81 -2.01 -2.41 2.95
N TYR A 82 -2.28 -1.30 3.63
CA TYR A 82 -1.93 -1.08 5.04
C TYR A 82 -3.01 -1.67 5.94
N ASN A 83 -2.76 -2.86 6.48
CA ASN A 83 -3.70 -3.56 7.36
C ASN A 83 -3.35 -3.39 8.85
N ASN A 84 -2.55 -2.39 9.17
CA ASN A 84 -2.21 -2.02 10.54
C ASN A 84 -3.45 -1.55 11.31
N GLU A 85 -3.57 -1.91 12.59
CA GLU A 85 -4.57 -1.35 13.50
C GLU A 85 -4.16 0.04 13.96
N GLU A 86 -2.91 0.16 14.42
CA GLU A 86 -2.32 1.45 14.78
C GLU A 86 -1.83 2.20 13.53
N PRO A 87 -2.05 3.52 13.46
CA PRO A 87 -1.61 4.30 12.31
C PRO A 87 -0.09 4.31 12.16
N VAL A 88 0.38 4.13 10.93
CA VAL A 88 1.78 4.31 10.54
C VAL A 88 1.93 5.60 9.78
N SER A 89 3.03 6.31 10.01
CA SER A 89 3.31 7.59 9.34
C SER A 89 4.04 7.35 8.02
N LEU A 90 3.54 7.95 6.95
CA LEU A 90 4.19 8.04 5.65
C LEU A 90 4.46 9.52 5.33
N ILE A 91 5.67 9.83 4.92
CA ILE A 91 6.03 11.12 4.36
C ILE A 91 6.35 10.91 2.89
N THR A 92 5.69 11.67 2.02
CA THR A 92 5.90 11.66 0.55
C THR A 92 6.76 12.83 0.10
N ASP A 93 7.07 12.92 -1.20
CA ASP A 93 7.96 13.92 -1.80
C ASP A 93 7.57 15.37 -1.51
N ASP A 94 6.27 15.64 -1.35
CA ASP A 94 5.72 16.94 -0.99
C ASP A 94 5.84 17.26 0.51
N GLN A 95 6.50 16.39 1.28
CA GLN A 95 6.66 16.46 2.74
C GLN A 95 5.35 16.44 3.53
N GLU A 96 4.25 16.08 2.90
CA GLU A 96 3.00 15.83 3.60
C GLU A 96 3.10 14.53 4.42
N GLN A 97 2.67 14.60 5.67
CA GLN A 97 2.60 13.46 6.56
C GLN A 97 1.21 12.86 6.53
N HIS A 98 1.11 11.64 6.03
CA HIS A 98 -0.11 10.86 6.04
C HIS A 98 -0.03 9.76 7.10
N HIS A 99 -1.20 9.40 7.64
CA HIS A 99 -1.31 8.29 8.59
C HIS A 99 -2.15 7.18 7.97
N PHE A 100 -1.60 5.99 7.90
CA PHE A 100 -2.22 4.82 7.30
C PHE A 100 -2.60 3.80 8.36
N SER A 101 -3.83 3.34 8.32
CA SER A 101 -4.32 2.16 9.04
C SER A 101 -5.46 1.54 8.25
N ARG A 102 -5.86 0.33 8.60
CA ARG A 102 -6.99 -0.34 7.92
C ARG A 102 -8.33 0.39 8.07
N TYR A 103 -8.42 1.34 8.99
CA TYR A 103 -9.63 2.12 9.27
C TYR A 103 -9.65 3.49 8.60
N ASN A 104 -8.57 3.87 7.93
CA ASN A 104 -8.47 5.17 7.28
C ASN A 104 -8.93 5.10 5.82
N ASP A 105 -9.39 6.23 5.30
CA ASP A 105 -9.79 6.37 3.89
C ASP A 105 -8.61 6.21 2.92
N MET A 106 -7.39 6.12 3.43
CA MET A 106 -6.14 5.99 2.69
C MET A 106 -5.41 4.68 3.03
N ALA A 107 -6.17 3.60 3.27
CA ALA A 107 -5.60 2.30 3.63
C ALA A 107 -4.91 1.55 2.47
N ILE A 108 -5.17 1.97 1.24
CA ILE A 108 -4.56 1.41 0.03
C ILE A 108 -3.81 2.53 -0.69
N GLN A 109 -2.56 2.26 -1.06
CA GLN A 109 -1.72 3.17 -1.85
C GLN A 109 -1.38 2.54 -3.19
N ILE A 110 -1.57 3.28 -4.28
CA ILE A 110 -1.21 2.86 -5.64
C ILE A 110 -0.19 3.87 -6.17
N ALA A 111 1.02 3.41 -6.44
CA ALA A 111 2.12 4.29 -6.82
C ALA A 111 2.96 3.73 -7.95
N SER A 112 3.47 4.61 -8.79
CA SER A 112 4.53 4.28 -9.76
C SER A 112 5.88 4.08 -9.06
N ASN A 113 6.85 3.46 -9.76
CA ASN A 113 8.17 3.13 -9.22
C ASN A 113 9.09 4.35 -8.99
N ASN A 114 8.75 5.51 -9.48
CA ASN A 114 9.55 6.74 -9.44
C ASN A 114 9.07 7.76 -8.37
N ILE A 115 8.33 7.30 -7.35
CA ILE A 115 7.92 8.11 -6.21
C ILE A 115 8.87 7.85 -5.03
N ASP A 116 9.40 8.91 -4.43
CA ASP A 116 10.10 8.85 -3.15
C ASP A 116 9.09 8.70 -1.99
N SER A 117 9.46 8.00 -0.97
CA SER A 117 8.65 7.95 0.25
C SER A 117 9.45 7.53 1.47
N LEU A 118 9.05 8.02 2.63
CA LEU A 118 9.60 7.67 3.93
C LEU A 118 8.47 7.15 4.82
N ILE A 119 8.54 5.88 5.20
CA ILE A 119 7.56 5.25 6.09
C ILE A 119 8.22 5.00 7.44
N THR A 120 7.61 5.48 8.51
CA THR A 120 8.09 5.27 9.87
C THR A 120 7.13 4.36 10.63
N PHE A 121 7.68 3.24 11.13
CA PHE A 121 6.97 2.29 11.99
C PHE A 121 7.54 2.39 13.39
N PRO A 122 6.75 2.79 14.39
CA PRO A 122 7.19 2.86 15.78
C PRO A 122 7.65 1.50 16.33
N ALA A 123 8.55 1.52 17.32
CA ALA A 123 8.94 0.32 18.04
C ALA A 123 7.73 -0.35 18.70
N HIS A 124 7.74 -1.67 18.79
CA HIS A 124 6.71 -2.52 19.41
C HIS A 124 5.32 -2.45 18.78
N THR A 125 5.16 -1.74 17.65
CA THR A 125 3.93 -1.70 16.88
C THR A 125 3.85 -2.89 15.92
N GLU A 126 2.69 -3.51 15.77
CA GLU A 126 2.48 -4.53 14.75
C GLU A 126 2.55 -3.87 13.37
N ILE A 127 3.42 -4.37 12.52
CA ILE A 127 3.56 -3.97 11.13
C ILE A 127 2.88 -5.03 10.29
N TYR A 128 1.76 -4.66 9.67
CA TYR A 128 1.03 -5.55 8.80
C TYR A 128 0.61 -4.81 7.53
N PHE A 129 1.33 -5.07 6.46
CA PHE A 129 0.96 -4.58 5.13
C PHE A 129 1.31 -5.62 4.07
N THR A 130 0.63 -5.53 2.93
CA THR A 130 0.82 -6.40 1.78
C THR A 130 1.14 -5.52 0.58
N VAL A 131 2.17 -5.88 -0.18
CA VAL A 131 2.56 -5.18 -1.40
C VAL A 131 2.34 -6.08 -2.60
N ILE A 132 1.58 -5.63 -3.57
CA ILE A 132 1.51 -6.20 -4.90
C ILE A 132 2.35 -5.33 -5.82
N GLY A 133 3.40 -5.91 -6.40
CA GLY A 133 4.25 -5.26 -7.39
C GLY A 133 4.07 -5.91 -8.76
N LEU A 134 3.75 -5.12 -9.79
CA LEU A 134 3.58 -5.64 -11.15
C LEU A 134 3.91 -4.61 -12.22
N SER A 135 4.19 -5.08 -13.45
CA SER A 135 4.37 -4.17 -14.57
C SER A 135 3.03 -3.54 -14.99
N ALA A 136 3.09 -2.31 -15.53
CA ALA A 136 1.91 -1.65 -16.11
C ALA A 136 1.27 -2.49 -17.23
N THR A 137 2.10 -3.15 -18.04
CA THR A 137 1.66 -4.06 -19.11
C THR A 137 0.90 -5.26 -18.53
N ARG A 138 1.38 -5.86 -17.45
CA ARG A 138 0.70 -6.94 -16.75
C ARG A 138 -0.64 -6.51 -16.21
N LEU A 139 -0.67 -5.37 -15.52
CA LEU A 139 -1.92 -4.83 -14.96
C LEU A 139 -2.95 -4.57 -16.07
N LYS A 140 -2.53 -3.94 -17.17
CA LYS A 140 -3.41 -3.71 -18.32
C LYS A 140 -3.99 -5.01 -18.89
N GLY A 141 -3.17 -6.06 -18.99
CA GLY A 141 -3.63 -7.38 -19.44
C GLY A 141 -4.59 -8.05 -18.46
N LEU A 142 -4.43 -7.86 -17.14
CA LEU A 142 -5.34 -8.42 -16.14
C LEU A 142 -6.69 -7.70 -16.12
N LEU A 143 -6.70 -6.39 -16.33
CA LEU A 143 -7.94 -5.61 -16.30
C LEU A 143 -8.81 -5.80 -17.55
N GLU A 144 -8.22 -6.17 -18.69
CA GLU A 144 -8.90 -6.41 -19.98
C GLU A 144 -9.91 -5.32 -20.40
N LEU A 145 -9.67 -4.07 -19.97
CA LEU A 145 -10.56 -2.96 -20.24
C LEU A 145 -10.41 -2.47 -21.67
N ASN A 146 -11.50 -2.53 -22.45
CA ASN A 146 -11.54 -2.01 -23.82
C ASN A 146 -11.38 -0.49 -23.88
N ARG A 147 -11.90 0.21 -22.87
CA ARG A 147 -11.81 1.68 -22.71
C ARG A 147 -11.65 1.98 -21.22
N PRO A 148 -10.41 2.04 -20.71
CA PRO A 148 -10.18 2.47 -19.34
C PRO A 148 -10.63 3.93 -19.19
N ASP A 149 -11.18 4.26 -18.04
CA ASP A 149 -11.40 5.65 -17.66
C ASP A 149 -10.05 6.39 -17.48
N HIS A 150 -10.09 7.71 -17.38
CA HIS A 150 -8.88 8.54 -17.31
C HIS A 150 -7.95 8.14 -16.17
N LEU A 151 -8.49 7.79 -14.99
CA LEU A 151 -7.70 7.43 -13.83
C LEU A 151 -6.99 6.08 -14.03
N ILE A 152 -7.74 5.07 -14.47
CA ILE A 152 -7.18 3.74 -14.75
C ILE A 152 -6.18 3.85 -15.93
N ASP A 153 -6.48 4.66 -16.95
CA ASP A 153 -5.54 4.88 -18.06
C ASP A 153 -4.22 5.48 -17.59
N THR A 154 -4.25 6.44 -16.66
CA THR A 154 -3.04 7.00 -16.04
C THR A 154 -2.19 5.92 -15.36
N ILE A 155 -2.83 4.95 -14.72
CA ILE A 155 -2.13 3.86 -13.99
C ILE A 155 -1.56 2.82 -14.97
N VAL A 156 -2.33 2.39 -15.98
CA VAL A 156 -1.91 1.30 -16.89
C VAL A 156 -1.08 1.77 -18.08
N ASN A 157 -1.09 3.06 -18.39
CA ASN A 157 -0.26 3.70 -19.42
C ASN A 157 0.48 4.92 -18.83
N PRO A 158 1.31 4.73 -17.79
CA PRO A 158 1.89 5.84 -17.06
C PRO A 158 2.87 6.65 -17.93
N LYS A 159 2.60 7.92 -18.09
CA LYS A 159 3.49 8.90 -18.74
C LYS A 159 4.32 9.66 -17.72
N GLU A 160 3.76 9.84 -16.54
CA GLU A 160 4.32 10.57 -15.41
C GLU A 160 4.20 9.77 -14.13
N SER A 161 4.85 10.23 -13.07
CA SER A 161 4.69 9.67 -11.73
C SER A 161 3.26 9.84 -11.25
N PHE A 162 2.74 8.83 -10.58
CA PHE A 162 1.42 8.92 -9.97
C PHE A 162 1.39 8.30 -8.58
N LEU A 163 0.48 8.83 -7.75
CA LEU A 163 0.23 8.37 -6.40
C LEU A 163 -1.26 8.54 -6.09
N PHE A 164 -1.94 7.44 -5.82
CA PHE A 164 -3.36 7.41 -5.48
C PHE A 164 -3.58 6.68 -4.17
N TYR A 165 -4.64 7.07 -3.46
CA TYR A 165 -5.06 6.46 -2.22
C TYR A 165 -6.51 6.03 -2.28
N GLU A 166 -6.81 4.88 -1.62
CA GLU A 166 -8.14 4.31 -1.52
C GLU A 166 -8.42 3.79 -0.11
N SER A 167 -9.70 3.78 0.26
CA SER A 167 -10.16 3.10 1.46
C SER A 167 -10.17 1.58 1.27
N MET A 168 -10.13 0.84 2.37
CA MET A 168 -10.13 -0.62 2.35
C MET A 168 -11.49 -1.16 2.80
N GLY A 169 -12.17 -1.87 1.89
CA GLY A 169 -13.43 -2.55 2.19
C GLY A 169 -13.25 -3.83 3.02
N THR A 170 -14.35 -4.34 3.57
CA THR A 170 -14.35 -5.56 4.40
C THR A 170 -13.84 -6.79 3.64
N GLU A 171 -14.20 -6.94 2.37
CA GLU A 171 -13.78 -8.08 1.52
C GLU A 171 -12.27 -8.08 1.31
N THR A 172 -11.69 -6.91 1.03
CA THR A 172 -10.24 -6.72 0.94
C THR A 172 -9.55 -7.10 2.25
N GLN A 173 -10.07 -6.66 3.41
CA GLN A 173 -9.53 -7.03 4.72
C GLN A 173 -9.58 -8.54 4.97
N MET A 174 -10.68 -9.20 4.59
CA MET A 174 -10.81 -10.66 4.69
C MET A 174 -9.79 -11.39 3.82
N THR A 175 -9.58 -10.93 2.59
CA THR A 175 -8.59 -11.50 1.67
C THR A 175 -7.17 -11.34 2.22
N LEU A 176 -6.81 -10.18 2.78
CA LEU A 176 -5.52 -9.95 3.42
C LEU A 176 -5.30 -10.86 4.64
N LYS A 177 -6.33 -11.05 5.47
CA LYS A 177 -6.27 -12.01 6.59
C LYS A 177 -5.95 -13.41 6.11
N GLN A 178 -6.64 -13.90 5.08
CA GLN A 178 -6.41 -15.23 4.50
C GLN A 178 -4.99 -15.38 3.93
N LEU A 179 -4.43 -14.32 3.35
CA LEU A 179 -3.05 -14.31 2.84
C LEU A 179 -1.99 -14.45 3.93
N SER A 180 -2.27 -13.95 5.14
CA SER A 180 -1.34 -14.04 6.27
C SER A 180 -1.32 -15.41 6.95
N GLU A 181 -2.35 -16.24 6.71
CA GLU A 181 -2.43 -17.56 7.29
C GLU A 181 -1.49 -18.55 6.58
N PRO A 182 -0.86 -19.49 7.30
CA PRO A 182 -0.04 -20.51 6.68
C PRO A 182 -0.86 -21.40 5.75
N GLN A 183 -0.39 -21.60 4.52
CA GLN A 183 -1.03 -22.53 3.59
C GLN A 183 -0.49 -23.93 3.83
N SER A 184 -1.36 -24.86 4.20
CA SER A 184 -1.01 -26.26 4.45
C SER A 184 -0.80 -27.08 3.17
N GLU A 185 -1.40 -26.69 2.05
CA GLU A 185 -1.36 -27.44 0.80
C GLU A 185 -0.25 -26.93 -0.13
N LYS A 186 0.92 -27.56 -0.03
CA LYS A 186 2.13 -27.18 -0.81
C LYS A 186 1.93 -27.22 -2.33
N GLY A 187 1.06 -28.07 -2.85
CA GLY A 187 0.88 -28.27 -4.31
C GLY A 187 0.12 -27.15 -5.02
N LEU A 188 -0.77 -26.44 -4.34
CA LEU A 188 -1.62 -25.40 -4.92
C LEU A 188 -1.33 -23.99 -4.38
N ALA A 189 -0.30 -23.83 -3.56
CA ALA A 189 0.00 -22.56 -2.90
C ALA A 189 0.20 -21.40 -3.90
N GLY A 190 0.94 -21.62 -5.00
CA GLY A 190 1.16 -20.59 -6.01
C GLY A 190 -0.14 -20.16 -6.70
N PHE A 191 -1.03 -21.10 -7.00
CA PHE A 191 -2.35 -20.80 -7.55
C PHE A 191 -3.23 -20.03 -6.56
N TYR A 192 -3.25 -20.46 -5.30
CA TYR A 192 -3.96 -19.76 -4.22
C TYR A 192 -3.52 -18.32 -4.08
N TYR A 193 -2.20 -18.06 -3.97
CA TYR A 193 -1.68 -16.70 -3.84
C TYR A 193 -1.98 -15.83 -5.07
N ARG A 194 -1.94 -16.42 -6.26
CA ARG A 194 -2.33 -15.72 -7.48
C ARG A 194 -3.78 -15.28 -7.45
N LEU A 195 -4.71 -16.18 -7.14
CA LEU A 195 -6.14 -15.86 -7.03
C LEU A 195 -6.37 -14.74 -6.01
N LYS A 196 -5.70 -14.78 -4.85
CA LYS A 196 -5.85 -13.75 -3.82
C LYS A 196 -5.28 -12.40 -4.26
N ALA A 197 -4.12 -12.39 -4.91
CA ALA A 197 -3.54 -11.15 -5.44
C ALA A 197 -4.42 -10.53 -6.54
N GLU A 198 -4.95 -11.34 -7.45
CA GLU A 198 -5.86 -10.88 -8.50
C GLU A 198 -7.20 -10.40 -7.91
N THR A 199 -7.74 -11.05 -6.86
CA THR A 199 -8.93 -10.58 -6.13
C THR A 199 -8.68 -9.22 -5.51
N LEU A 200 -7.54 -9.00 -4.83
CA LEU A 200 -7.18 -7.71 -4.26
C LEU A 200 -7.08 -6.61 -5.34
N LEU A 201 -6.48 -6.92 -6.48
CA LEU A 201 -6.42 -5.98 -7.61
C LEU A 201 -7.82 -5.68 -8.16
N TYR A 202 -8.66 -6.71 -8.33
CA TYR A 202 -10.05 -6.54 -8.76
C TYR A 202 -10.81 -5.60 -7.82
N ASP A 203 -10.75 -5.81 -6.51
CA ASP A 203 -11.45 -4.98 -5.52
C ASP A 203 -11.06 -3.51 -5.66
N VAL A 204 -9.74 -3.24 -5.73
CA VAL A 204 -9.20 -1.89 -5.87
C VAL A 204 -9.65 -1.22 -7.18
N PHE A 205 -9.47 -1.89 -8.31
CA PHE A 205 -9.76 -1.31 -9.62
C PHE A 205 -11.26 -1.22 -9.90
N ASN A 206 -12.07 -2.12 -9.34
CA ASN A 206 -13.52 -2.02 -9.34
C ASN A 206 -14.00 -0.80 -8.53
N GLN A 207 -13.39 -0.53 -7.37
CA GLN A 207 -13.68 0.66 -6.57
C GLN A 207 -13.32 1.95 -7.32
N LEU A 208 -12.12 2.01 -7.94
CA LEU A 208 -11.69 3.14 -8.76
C LEU A 208 -12.62 3.38 -9.95
N HIS A 209 -13.00 2.32 -10.66
CA HIS A 209 -13.90 2.40 -11.81
C HIS A 209 -15.29 2.91 -11.43
N ASN A 210 -15.84 2.43 -10.32
CA ASN A 210 -17.17 2.83 -9.86
C ASN A 210 -17.22 4.25 -9.31
N ARG A 211 -16.13 4.83 -8.81
CA ARG A 211 -16.06 6.24 -8.41
C ARG A 211 -16.43 7.19 -9.53
N GLN A 212 -15.99 6.92 -10.74
CA GLN A 212 -16.22 7.80 -11.89
C GLN A 212 -17.66 7.71 -12.42
N SER A 213 -18.30 6.55 -12.28
CA SER A 213 -19.71 6.39 -12.66
C SER A 213 -20.68 7.17 -11.77
N THR A 214 -20.27 7.60 -10.58
CA THR A 214 -21.12 8.40 -9.66
C THR A 214 -21.00 9.92 -9.84
N GLY A 215 -20.28 10.37 -10.86
CA GLY A 215 -20.21 11.82 -11.20
C GLY A 215 -19.49 12.70 -10.18
N HIS A 216 -18.69 12.11 -9.29
CA HIS A 216 -17.87 12.87 -8.37
C HIS A 216 -16.68 13.45 -9.13
N SER A 217 -16.67 14.76 -9.31
CA SER A 217 -15.48 15.49 -9.78
C SER A 217 -14.31 15.16 -8.87
N PRO A 218 -13.09 14.94 -9.41
CA PRO A 218 -11.92 14.79 -8.56
C PRO A 218 -11.84 16.03 -7.68
N VAL A 219 -11.85 15.82 -6.37
CA VAL A 219 -11.65 16.90 -5.40
C VAL A 219 -10.25 17.41 -5.67
N ASN A 220 -10.10 18.68 -6.03
CA ASN A 220 -8.79 19.26 -6.24
C ASN A 220 -8.01 19.25 -4.90
N LYS A 221 -6.69 19.37 -4.96
CA LYS A 221 -5.81 19.28 -3.76
C LYS A 221 -6.27 20.26 -2.66
N ALA A 222 -6.60 21.49 -3.01
CA ALA A 222 -7.05 22.52 -2.06
C ALA A 222 -8.37 22.14 -1.37
N ASP A 223 -9.32 21.56 -2.10
CA ASP A 223 -10.60 21.12 -1.53
C ASP A 223 -10.42 19.85 -0.67
N ALA A 224 -9.50 18.96 -1.04
CA ALA A 224 -9.14 17.78 -0.22
C ALA A 224 -8.54 18.21 1.12
N GLU A 225 -7.65 19.22 1.13
CA GLU A 225 -7.05 19.79 2.34
C GLU A 225 -8.12 20.43 3.24
N LYS A 226 -9.04 21.19 2.68
CA LYS A 226 -10.17 21.78 3.40
C LYS A 226 -11.08 20.73 4.02
N LEU A 227 -11.43 19.69 3.28
CA LEU A 227 -12.21 18.55 3.78
C LEU A 227 -11.49 17.80 4.91
N ALA A 228 -10.18 17.63 4.81
CA ALA A 228 -9.36 17.04 5.87
C ALA A 228 -9.35 17.91 7.14
N MET A 229 -9.24 19.23 7.01
CA MET A 229 -9.34 20.18 8.14
C MET A 229 -10.72 20.14 8.80
N ILE A 230 -11.78 20.16 8.01
CA ILE A 230 -13.17 20.05 8.49
C ILE A 230 -13.37 18.73 9.25
N ARG A 231 -12.95 17.62 8.67
CA ARG A 231 -13.00 16.30 9.33
C ARG A 231 -12.24 16.29 10.65
N LYS A 232 -11.01 16.82 10.67
CA LYS A 232 -10.20 16.92 11.89
C LYS A 232 -10.89 17.75 12.96
N ALA A 233 -11.51 18.87 12.61
CA ALA A 233 -12.27 19.71 13.54
C ALA A 233 -13.48 18.97 14.13
N ILE A 234 -14.21 18.19 13.31
CA ILE A 234 -15.33 17.37 13.79
C ILE A 234 -14.87 16.28 14.75
N LEU A 235 -13.78 15.59 14.42
CA LEU A 235 -13.27 14.46 15.21
C LEU A 235 -12.49 14.88 16.46
N SER A 236 -12.08 16.15 16.58
CA SER A 236 -11.30 16.63 17.73
C SER A 236 -12.10 16.62 19.04
N ASP A 237 -13.41 16.84 18.97
CA ASP A 237 -14.32 16.72 20.13
C ASP A 237 -15.70 16.26 19.65
N LEU A 238 -15.95 14.97 19.74
CA LEU A 238 -17.24 14.37 19.37
C LEU A 238 -18.35 14.69 20.36
N SER A 239 -18.01 15.18 21.57
CA SER A 239 -18.99 15.57 22.58
C SER A 239 -19.56 16.98 22.34
N GLN A 240 -18.77 17.83 21.67
CA GLN A 240 -19.16 19.19 21.25
C GLN A 240 -18.70 19.46 19.81
N PRO A 241 -19.34 18.85 18.81
CA PRO A 241 -18.93 19.04 17.42
C PRO A 241 -19.11 20.49 16.98
N PRO A 242 -18.20 21.04 16.16
CA PRO A 242 -18.30 22.41 15.63
C PRO A 242 -19.62 22.62 14.87
N SER A 243 -20.16 23.83 14.98
CA SER A 243 -21.36 24.19 14.22
C SER A 243 -21.08 24.28 12.72
N LEU A 244 -22.12 24.13 11.86
CA LEU A 244 -21.98 24.31 10.42
C LEU A 244 -21.37 25.67 10.01
N PRO A 245 -21.73 26.80 10.66
CA PRO A 245 -21.08 28.07 10.40
C PRO A 245 -19.58 28.11 10.75
N ASP A 246 -19.15 27.35 11.78
CA ASP A 246 -17.73 27.29 12.14
C ASP A 246 -16.96 26.39 11.17
N LEU A 247 -17.55 25.29 10.71
CA LEU A 247 -16.98 24.44 9.67
C LEU A 247 -16.88 25.17 8.32
N ALA A 248 -17.86 26.01 7.99
CA ALA A 248 -17.84 26.81 6.76
C ALA A 248 -16.72 27.87 6.72
N LYS A 249 -16.15 28.25 7.87
CA LYS A 249 -15.00 29.16 7.94
C LYS A 249 -13.67 28.44 7.68
N LEU A 250 -13.67 27.11 7.77
CA LEU A 250 -12.49 26.27 7.54
C LEU A 250 -12.38 25.79 6.08
N GLY A 251 -13.45 25.94 5.30
CA GLY A 251 -13.55 25.58 3.88
C GLY A 251 -13.66 26.83 3.02
#